data_fccc69a765e81782cead300db4a832b5
#
_entry.id   fccc69a765e81782cead300db4a832b5
#
_cell.length_a   1.000
_cell.length_b   1.000
_cell.length_c   1.000
_cell.angle_alpha   90.00
_cell.angle_beta   90.00
_cell.angle_gamma   90.00
#
_symmetry.space_group_name_H-M   'P 1'
#
loop_
_entity.id
_entity.type
_entity.pdbx_description
1 polymer ?
#
loop_
_entity_poly.entity_id
_entity_poly.type
_entity_poly.pdbx_seq_one_letter_code
_entity_poly.pdbx_strand_id
1 'polypeptide(L)'
;MFTKQPYWSKIYNIMIVEEKLYSDIPPTKLRNKEEKFKPAKTNKFWLMIASLFFFNMLQNRFYAFRYTGEENYFNRDESAPTILFAPHCNWWDGIVLYNISHRICHKEIRLMVEELNRFPLLRRGGAYSVCKKSAQSSMQALKYSVDVIGNLNNLLFIFPQGIIRPPHYRPVEFQTGLAYIAQNAVKKYGKVNLIPVGVDYTFFRDNRPEVMVKFGETIKLTDSTVNRKEYTHFLAKSLENVCDSLAEDISHGHIDDYKILFKQHLKWYRRIEQRLKRIDLPPVSGV
;
A
#
# COMPACT_ATOMS: atom_id res chain seq x y z
N MET A 1 -2.35 -40.86 10.55
CA MET A 1 -1.69 -40.79 9.23
C MET A 1 -2.16 -39.49 8.55
N PHE A 2 -1.44 -38.38 8.76
CA PHE A 2 -1.80 -37.08 8.17
C PHE A 2 -1.11 -36.99 6.81
N THR A 3 -1.86 -37.12 5.73
CA THR A 3 -1.38 -36.87 4.37
C THR A 3 -1.11 -35.38 4.20
N LYS A 4 0.16 -34.99 4.13
CA LYS A 4 0.57 -33.65 3.73
C LYS A 4 0.04 -33.39 2.29
N GLN A 5 -0.93 -32.51 2.16
CA GLN A 5 -1.33 -32.03 0.84
C GLN A 5 -0.13 -31.40 0.13
N PRO A 6 0.10 -31.70 -1.13
CA PRO A 6 1.24 -31.17 -1.87
C PRO A 6 1.12 -29.65 -2.03
N TYR A 7 2.25 -28.97 -1.95
CA TYR A 7 2.39 -27.50 -2.04
C TYR A 7 1.62 -26.86 -3.23
N TRP A 8 1.50 -27.61 -4.32
CA TRP A 8 0.77 -27.23 -5.52
C TRP A 8 -0.75 -27.15 -5.35
N SER A 9 -1.35 -27.90 -4.43
CA SER A 9 -2.79 -27.82 -4.16
C SER A 9 -3.17 -26.52 -3.44
N LYS A 10 -2.27 -25.95 -2.62
CA LYS A 10 -2.47 -24.65 -2.01
C LYS A 10 -2.44 -23.52 -3.04
N ILE A 11 -1.50 -23.57 -4.01
CA ILE A 11 -1.42 -22.59 -5.11
C ILE A 11 -2.66 -22.68 -5.99
N TYR A 12 -3.13 -23.89 -6.29
CA TYR A 12 -4.31 -24.11 -7.10
C TYR A 12 -5.59 -23.58 -6.43
N ASN A 13 -5.74 -23.82 -5.13
CA ASN A 13 -6.86 -23.27 -4.36
C ASN A 13 -6.81 -21.74 -4.23
N ILE A 14 -5.62 -21.15 -4.15
CA ILE A 14 -5.42 -19.70 -4.18
C ILE A 14 -5.85 -19.12 -5.53
N MET A 15 -5.48 -19.75 -6.65
CA MET A 15 -5.90 -19.34 -7.98
C MET A 15 -7.41 -19.43 -8.18
N ILE A 16 -8.06 -20.49 -7.66
CA ILE A 16 -9.53 -20.67 -7.74
C ILE A 16 -10.26 -19.60 -6.92
N VAL A 17 -9.73 -19.21 -5.76
CA VAL A 17 -10.33 -18.12 -4.95
C VAL A 17 -10.17 -16.77 -5.65
N GLU A 18 -9.03 -16.51 -6.30
CA GLU A 18 -8.85 -15.30 -7.13
C GLU A 18 -9.84 -15.30 -8.32
N GLU A 19 -9.99 -16.41 -8.99
CA GLU A 19 -10.91 -16.56 -10.14
C GLU A 19 -12.38 -16.36 -9.71
N LYS A 20 -12.78 -16.88 -8.54
CA LYS A 20 -14.13 -16.68 -7.99
C LYS A 20 -14.40 -15.25 -7.52
N LEU A 21 -13.44 -14.59 -6.88
CA LEU A 21 -13.59 -13.19 -6.41
C LEU A 21 -13.70 -12.17 -7.56
N TYR A 22 -13.22 -12.53 -8.75
CA TYR A 22 -13.23 -11.67 -9.94
C TYR A 22 -13.99 -12.26 -11.12
N SER A 23 -14.77 -13.33 -10.90
CA SER A 23 -15.56 -14.02 -11.96
C SER A 23 -16.56 -13.09 -12.63
N ASP A 24 -17.04 -12.07 -11.91
CA ASP A 24 -18.02 -11.10 -12.43
C ASP A 24 -17.38 -9.97 -13.27
N ILE A 25 -16.03 -9.90 -13.30
CA ILE A 25 -15.33 -8.94 -14.14
C ILE A 25 -14.97 -9.64 -15.45
N PRO A 26 -15.61 -9.27 -16.59
CA PRO A 26 -15.30 -9.89 -17.86
C PRO A 26 -13.81 -9.77 -18.17
N PRO A 27 -13.16 -10.86 -18.65
CA PRO A 27 -11.75 -10.83 -19.00
C PRO A 27 -11.53 -9.80 -20.10
N THR A 28 -10.85 -8.71 -19.79
CA THR A 28 -10.49 -7.72 -20.80
C THR A 28 -9.40 -8.32 -21.70
N LYS A 29 -9.47 -8.06 -23.01
CA LYS A 29 -8.44 -8.48 -23.98
C LYS A 29 -7.02 -8.01 -23.58
N LEU A 30 -6.91 -7.03 -22.71
CA LEU A 30 -5.65 -6.49 -22.18
C LEU A 30 -5.01 -7.38 -21.09
N ARG A 31 -5.82 -8.17 -20.33
CA ARG A 31 -5.35 -9.01 -19.21
C ARG A 31 -4.42 -10.16 -19.63
N ASN A 32 -4.41 -10.54 -20.89
CA ASN A 32 -3.67 -11.69 -21.42
C ASN A 32 -2.42 -11.33 -22.23
N LYS A 33 -2.08 -10.06 -22.39
CA LYS A 33 -0.89 -9.66 -23.16
C LYS A 33 0.34 -9.60 -22.27
N GLU A 34 1.40 -10.29 -22.68
CA GLU A 34 2.74 -10.06 -22.12
C GLU A 34 3.13 -8.61 -22.38
N GLU A 35 3.38 -7.88 -21.31
CA GLU A 35 3.82 -6.50 -21.39
C GLU A 35 5.34 -6.41 -21.25
N LYS A 36 5.99 -5.76 -22.23
CA LYS A 36 7.39 -5.35 -22.08
C LYS A 36 7.49 -4.36 -20.91
N PHE A 37 8.55 -4.47 -20.14
CA PHE A 37 8.83 -3.53 -19.05
C PHE A 37 8.81 -2.08 -19.51
N LYS A 38 8.13 -1.21 -18.75
CA LYS A 38 8.02 0.21 -18.98
C LYS A 38 8.44 0.97 -17.73
N PRO A 39 9.54 1.74 -17.73
CA PRO A 39 9.95 2.54 -16.59
C PRO A 39 8.98 3.69 -16.32
N ALA A 40 9.02 4.26 -15.14
CA ALA A 40 8.34 5.51 -14.84
C ALA A 40 8.84 6.64 -15.75
N LYS A 41 7.95 7.57 -16.10
CA LYS A 41 8.27 8.75 -16.90
C LYS A 41 7.69 9.99 -16.22
N THR A 42 8.28 10.35 -15.09
CA THR A 42 7.80 11.46 -14.26
C THR A 42 8.08 12.82 -14.91
N ASN A 43 7.18 13.75 -14.65
CA ASN A 43 7.32 15.16 -15.00
C ASN A 43 6.66 15.99 -13.89
N LYS A 44 7.30 17.05 -13.42
CA LYS A 44 6.81 17.89 -12.30
C LYS A 44 5.39 18.40 -12.53
N PHE A 45 5.05 18.82 -13.73
CA PHE A 45 3.71 19.28 -14.09
C PHE A 45 2.66 18.18 -13.92
N TRP A 46 2.94 16.98 -14.42
CA TRP A 46 2.03 15.84 -14.29
C TRP A 46 1.93 15.31 -12.85
N LEU A 47 3.02 15.36 -12.07
CA LEU A 47 2.98 15.02 -10.66
C LEU A 47 2.06 15.97 -9.89
N MET A 48 2.10 17.26 -10.18
CA MET A 48 1.19 18.24 -9.59
C MET A 48 -0.26 17.95 -9.95
N ILE A 49 -0.56 17.73 -11.23
CA ILE A 49 -1.93 17.40 -11.70
C ILE A 49 -2.42 16.10 -11.04
N ALA A 50 -1.60 15.07 -11.03
CA ALA A 50 -1.94 13.79 -10.41
C ALA A 50 -2.19 13.94 -8.91
N SER A 51 -1.40 14.78 -8.22
CA SER A 51 -1.59 15.06 -6.80
C SER A 51 -2.95 15.71 -6.52
N LEU A 52 -3.32 16.72 -7.29
CA LEU A 52 -4.62 17.39 -7.14
C LEU A 52 -5.76 16.43 -7.49
N PHE A 53 -5.64 15.68 -8.58
CA PHE A 53 -6.66 14.75 -9.04
C PHE A 53 -6.90 13.62 -8.02
N PHE A 54 -5.84 12.93 -7.57
CA PHE A 54 -5.97 11.83 -6.62
C PHE A 54 -6.41 12.30 -5.24
N PHE A 55 -6.02 13.50 -4.82
CA PHE A 55 -6.50 14.07 -3.57
C PHE A 55 -8.01 14.38 -3.63
N ASN A 56 -8.46 14.98 -4.73
CA ASN A 56 -9.88 15.22 -4.95
C ASN A 56 -10.67 13.90 -4.98
N MET A 57 -10.16 12.87 -5.64
CA MET A 57 -10.80 11.54 -5.63
C MET A 57 -10.98 11.01 -4.20
N LEU A 58 -9.95 11.11 -3.34
CA LEU A 58 -10.05 10.69 -1.94
C LEU A 58 -11.11 11.51 -1.19
N GLN A 59 -11.07 12.83 -1.31
CA GLN A 59 -12.03 13.71 -0.64
C GLN A 59 -13.48 13.45 -1.05
N ASN A 60 -13.72 13.08 -2.32
CA ASN A 60 -15.05 12.75 -2.80
C ASN A 60 -15.56 11.38 -2.31
N ARG A 61 -14.65 10.42 -2.08
CA ARG A 61 -15.00 9.05 -1.69
C ARG A 61 -15.07 8.86 -0.20
N PHE A 62 -14.11 9.46 0.54
CA PHE A 62 -13.90 9.21 1.96
C PHE A 62 -14.36 10.40 2.82
N TYR A 63 -14.85 10.10 4.03
CA TYR A 63 -15.22 11.12 5.00
C TYR A 63 -13.99 11.80 5.60
N ALA A 64 -13.00 11.00 5.99
CA ALA A 64 -11.74 11.49 6.52
C ALA A 64 -10.57 10.60 6.10
N PHE A 65 -9.38 11.14 6.21
CA PHE A 65 -8.12 10.40 6.11
C PHE A 65 -7.33 10.69 7.39
N ARG A 66 -7.11 9.64 8.18
CA ARG A 66 -6.39 9.70 9.45
C ARG A 66 -5.11 8.89 9.36
N TYR A 67 -4.07 9.33 10.04
CA TYR A 67 -2.78 8.64 10.07
C TYR A 67 -2.07 8.86 11.40
N THR A 68 -1.20 7.89 11.78
CA THR A 68 -0.36 7.94 12.97
C THR A 68 0.95 7.21 12.72
N GLY A 69 1.94 7.41 13.60
CA GLY A 69 3.24 6.75 13.54
C GLY A 69 4.17 7.31 12.47
N GLU A 70 3.84 8.43 11.84
CA GLU A 70 4.68 9.03 10.81
C GLU A 70 6.04 9.49 11.31
N GLU A 71 6.21 9.66 12.61
CA GLU A 71 7.52 9.90 13.25
C GLU A 71 8.51 8.78 12.93
N ASN A 72 8.06 7.54 12.77
CA ASN A 72 8.89 6.42 12.34
C ASN A 72 9.50 6.65 10.96
N TYR A 73 8.77 7.33 10.07
CA TYR A 73 9.28 7.75 8.77
C TYR A 73 10.23 8.94 8.91
N PHE A 74 9.90 9.95 9.71
CA PHE A 74 10.72 11.17 9.85
C PHE A 74 12.01 10.94 10.61
N ASN A 75 12.03 10.01 11.56
CA ASN A 75 13.22 9.65 12.36
C ASN A 75 14.12 8.59 11.66
N ARG A 76 13.81 8.18 10.43
CA ARG A 76 14.64 7.23 9.68
C ARG A 76 15.98 7.84 9.30
N ASP A 77 16.91 7.02 8.90
CA ASP A 77 18.17 7.48 8.28
C ASP A 77 17.89 8.10 6.90
N GLU A 78 17.91 9.42 6.79
CA GLU A 78 17.62 10.13 5.54
C GLU A 78 18.67 9.92 4.45
N SER A 79 19.88 9.48 4.81
CA SER A 79 20.94 9.15 3.84
C SER A 79 20.78 7.76 3.22
N ALA A 80 19.79 6.98 3.67
CA ALA A 80 19.46 5.66 3.12
C ALA A 80 18.22 5.71 2.23
N PRO A 81 18.21 4.97 1.12
CA PRO A 81 16.98 4.71 0.37
C PRO A 81 15.87 4.19 1.27
N THR A 82 14.63 4.57 0.95
CA THR A 82 13.46 4.17 1.76
C THR A 82 12.43 3.45 0.92
N ILE A 83 11.93 2.33 1.46
CA ILE A 83 10.85 1.52 0.89
C ILE A 83 9.72 1.46 1.91
N LEU A 84 8.52 1.86 1.51
CA LEU A 84 7.30 1.61 2.26
C LEU A 84 6.61 0.38 1.67
N PHE A 85 6.06 -0.47 2.53
CA PHE A 85 5.31 -1.63 2.09
C PHE A 85 4.01 -1.77 2.87
N ALA A 86 2.93 -2.09 2.14
CA ALA A 86 1.57 -2.06 2.66
C ALA A 86 0.76 -3.28 2.21
N PRO A 87 -0.35 -3.61 2.87
CA PRO A 87 -1.29 -4.60 2.37
C PRO A 87 -1.95 -4.09 1.09
N HIS A 88 -2.39 -5.03 0.24
CA HIS A 88 -3.17 -4.69 -0.95
C HIS A 88 -4.58 -5.23 -0.80
N CYS A 89 -5.51 -4.34 -0.43
CA CYS A 89 -6.86 -4.71 -0.06
C CYS A 89 -7.89 -4.35 -1.12
N ASN A 90 -7.64 -3.27 -1.86
CA ASN A 90 -8.57 -2.80 -2.88
C ASN A 90 -7.91 -1.82 -3.87
N TRP A 91 -8.72 -1.33 -4.81
CA TRP A 91 -8.27 -0.41 -5.84
C TRP A 91 -7.80 0.96 -5.30
N TRP A 92 -8.31 1.40 -4.13
CA TRP A 92 -7.97 2.70 -3.55
C TRP A 92 -6.57 2.75 -2.96
N ASP A 93 -5.96 1.61 -2.65
CA ASP A 93 -4.66 1.54 -2.00
C ASP A 93 -3.60 2.34 -2.76
N GLY A 94 -3.55 2.23 -4.08
CA GLY A 94 -2.61 3.00 -4.91
C GLY A 94 -2.79 4.52 -4.79
N ILE A 95 -4.03 4.98 -4.67
CA ILE A 95 -4.37 6.40 -4.51
C ILE A 95 -4.04 6.89 -3.09
N VAL A 96 -4.31 6.05 -2.08
CA VAL A 96 -3.95 6.31 -0.68
C VAL A 96 -2.43 6.44 -0.56
N LEU A 97 -1.66 5.47 -1.08
CA LEU A 97 -0.20 5.51 -1.03
C LEU A 97 0.40 6.69 -1.81
N TYR A 98 -0.23 7.10 -2.92
CA TYR A 98 0.17 8.31 -3.63
C TYR A 98 0.08 9.55 -2.72
N ASN A 99 -1.02 9.68 -1.98
CA ASN A 99 -1.22 10.81 -1.08
C ASN A 99 -0.32 10.74 0.17
N ILE A 100 -0.05 9.53 0.71
CA ILE A 100 0.95 9.33 1.76
C ILE A 100 2.31 9.84 1.30
N SER A 101 2.78 9.38 0.13
CA SER A 101 4.08 9.78 -0.41
C SER A 101 4.18 11.29 -0.63
N HIS A 102 3.17 11.88 -1.25
CA HIS A 102 3.23 13.26 -1.69
C HIS A 102 2.92 14.27 -0.58
N ARG A 103 1.92 13.99 0.29
CA ARG A 103 1.39 14.93 1.28
C ARG A 103 1.89 14.71 2.69
N ILE A 104 2.27 13.47 3.04
CA ILE A 104 2.81 13.16 4.37
C ILE A 104 4.34 13.08 4.29
N CYS A 105 4.86 12.26 3.38
CA CYS A 105 6.30 12.01 3.28
C CYS A 105 7.06 13.07 2.45
N HIS A 106 6.38 13.90 1.68
CA HIS A 106 6.94 14.93 0.78
C HIS A 106 7.96 14.38 -0.22
N LYS A 107 7.67 13.20 -0.78
CA LYS A 107 8.53 12.46 -1.74
C LYS A 107 7.77 12.10 -3.01
N GLU A 108 8.54 11.83 -4.06
CA GLU A 108 7.99 11.32 -5.31
C GLU A 108 7.77 9.81 -5.20
N ILE A 109 6.52 9.38 -5.34
CA ILE A 109 6.20 7.95 -5.32
C ILE A 109 6.81 7.21 -6.51
N ARG A 110 7.26 5.98 -6.25
CA ARG A 110 7.55 4.96 -7.25
C ARG A 110 6.73 3.73 -6.90
N LEU A 111 5.87 3.30 -7.82
CA LEU A 111 4.92 2.22 -7.59
C LEU A 111 4.98 1.21 -8.73
N MET A 112 5.12 -0.06 -8.37
CA MET A 112 5.06 -1.18 -9.32
C MET A 112 3.59 -1.50 -9.63
N VAL A 113 3.21 -1.47 -10.91
CA VAL A 113 1.82 -1.66 -11.36
C VAL A 113 1.76 -2.75 -12.41
N GLU A 114 0.92 -3.76 -12.16
CA GLU A 114 0.53 -4.73 -13.18
C GLU A 114 -0.48 -4.10 -14.13
N GLU A 115 -0.47 -4.51 -15.40
CA GLU A 115 -1.38 -3.96 -16.44
C GLU A 115 -1.29 -2.43 -16.62
N LEU A 116 -0.10 -1.86 -16.54
CA LEU A 116 0.11 -0.41 -16.68
C LEU A 116 -0.44 0.16 -18.01
N ASN A 117 -0.60 -0.69 -19.04
CA ASN A 117 -1.19 -0.29 -20.32
C ASN A 117 -2.66 0.14 -20.22
N ARG A 118 -3.39 -0.32 -19.20
CA ARG A 118 -4.77 0.15 -18.95
C ARG A 118 -4.80 1.59 -18.44
N PHE A 119 -3.72 2.03 -17.78
CA PHE A 119 -3.63 3.33 -17.15
C PHE A 119 -2.32 4.02 -17.51
N PRO A 120 -2.06 4.33 -18.79
CA PRO A 120 -0.75 4.78 -19.27
C PRO A 120 -0.28 6.09 -18.63
N LEU A 121 -1.21 6.93 -18.18
CA LEU A 121 -0.90 8.18 -17.48
C LEU A 121 -0.26 7.98 -16.12
N LEU A 122 -0.47 6.83 -15.46
CA LEU A 122 0.17 6.53 -14.16
C LEU A 122 1.70 6.55 -14.24
N ARG A 123 2.29 6.28 -15.42
CA ARG A 123 3.74 6.41 -15.63
C ARG A 123 4.26 7.82 -15.35
N ARG A 124 3.45 8.83 -15.66
CA ARG A 124 3.78 10.24 -15.41
C ARG A 124 3.66 10.60 -13.93
N GLY A 125 2.87 9.82 -13.18
CA GLY A 125 2.73 9.91 -11.72
C GLY A 125 3.72 9.05 -10.92
N GLY A 126 4.68 8.37 -11.58
CA GLY A 126 5.72 7.59 -10.89
C GLY A 126 5.53 6.07 -10.93
N ALA A 127 4.46 5.57 -11.56
CA ALA A 127 4.26 4.14 -11.75
C ALA A 127 5.16 3.56 -12.85
N TYR A 128 5.59 2.30 -12.68
CA TYR A 128 6.30 1.49 -13.68
C TYR A 128 5.69 0.10 -13.75
N SER A 129 5.87 -0.56 -14.90
CA SER A 129 5.18 -1.83 -15.15
C SER A 129 5.87 -3.02 -14.48
N VAL A 130 5.06 -4.02 -14.14
CA VAL A 130 5.49 -5.39 -13.88
C VAL A 130 4.58 -6.34 -14.63
N CYS A 131 5.14 -7.41 -15.17
CA CYS A 131 4.37 -8.50 -15.78
C CYS A 131 4.74 -9.80 -15.07
N LYS A 132 3.86 -10.29 -14.19
CA LYS A 132 4.10 -11.52 -13.42
C LYS A 132 4.18 -12.76 -14.30
N LYS A 133 3.59 -12.74 -15.48
CA LYS A 133 3.64 -13.84 -16.48
C LYS A 133 4.99 -13.95 -17.17
N SER A 134 5.84 -12.91 -17.10
CA SER A 134 7.16 -12.87 -17.70
C SER A 134 8.23 -12.73 -16.62
N ALA A 135 9.02 -13.77 -16.39
CA ALA A 135 10.14 -13.75 -15.45
C ALA A 135 11.14 -12.63 -15.79
N GLN A 136 11.38 -12.40 -17.09
CA GLN A 136 12.27 -11.35 -17.56
C GLN A 136 11.73 -9.96 -17.20
N SER A 137 10.44 -9.68 -17.46
CA SER A 137 9.81 -8.40 -17.13
C SER A 137 9.75 -8.18 -15.61
N SER A 138 9.42 -9.22 -14.84
CA SER A 138 9.44 -9.16 -13.38
C SER A 138 10.84 -8.85 -12.84
N MET A 139 11.88 -9.47 -13.37
CA MET A 139 13.26 -9.22 -12.95
C MET A 139 13.71 -7.80 -13.35
N GLN A 140 13.30 -7.30 -14.52
CA GLN A 140 13.57 -5.92 -14.93
C GLN A 140 12.90 -4.91 -13.98
N ALA A 141 11.65 -5.18 -13.57
CA ALA A 141 10.94 -4.33 -12.61
C ALA A 141 11.63 -4.31 -11.24
N LEU A 142 12.08 -5.47 -10.74
CA LEU A 142 12.82 -5.56 -9.47
C LEU A 142 14.17 -4.82 -9.53
N LYS A 143 14.93 -4.98 -10.61
CA LYS A 143 16.19 -4.25 -10.80
C LYS A 143 15.94 -2.73 -10.89
N TYR A 144 14.94 -2.32 -11.65
CA TYR A 144 14.55 -0.92 -11.75
C TYR A 144 14.13 -0.35 -10.38
N SER A 145 13.46 -1.13 -9.54
CA SER A 145 13.11 -0.72 -8.18
C SER A 145 14.36 -0.38 -7.36
N VAL A 146 15.41 -1.21 -7.45
CA VAL A 146 16.70 -0.96 -6.78
C VAL A 146 17.35 0.32 -7.32
N ASP A 147 17.32 0.53 -8.64
CA ASP A 147 17.98 1.69 -9.25
C ASP A 147 17.28 3.01 -8.89
N VAL A 148 15.94 3.01 -8.93
CA VAL A 148 15.15 4.23 -8.77
C VAL A 148 15.17 4.79 -7.35
N ILE A 149 15.37 3.95 -6.33
CA ILE A 149 15.46 4.38 -4.93
C ILE A 149 16.79 5.03 -4.58
N GLY A 150 17.80 4.92 -5.44
CA GLY A 150 19.07 5.63 -5.27
C GLY A 150 18.92 7.15 -5.31
N ASN A 151 17.90 7.66 -5.94
CA ASN A 151 17.48 9.05 -5.78
C ASN A 151 16.64 9.16 -4.50
N LEU A 152 17.20 9.76 -3.45
CA LEU A 152 16.57 9.87 -2.13
C LEU A 152 15.30 10.75 -2.11
N ASN A 153 14.99 11.44 -3.21
CA ASN A 153 13.69 12.10 -3.39
C ASN A 153 12.58 11.12 -3.80
N ASN A 154 12.95 9.92 -4.24
CA ASN A 154 12.00 8.87 -4.56
C ASN A 154 11.65 8.05 -3.32
N LEU A 155 10.38 7.67 -3.21
CA LEU A 155 9.86 6.78 -2.20
C LEU A 155 9.21 5.59 -2.88
N LEU A 156 9.78 4.41 -2.72
CA LEU A 156 9.24 3.19 -3.30
C LEU A 156 8.13 2.66 -2.42
N PHE A 157 6.95 2.44 -3.01
CA PHE A 157 5.88 1.68 -2.40
C PHE A 157 5.74 0.30 -3.04
N ILE A 158 5.57 -0.71 -2.23
CA ILE A 158 5.38 -2.09 -2.67
C ILE A 158 4.18 -2.72 -1.95
N PHE A 159 3.41 -3.48 -2.70
CA PHE A 159 2.42 -4.43 -2.20
C PHE A 159 3.02 -5.84 -2.27
N PRO A 160 3.71 -6.30 -1.22
CA PRO A 160 4.54 -7.51 -1.33
C PRO A 160 3.72 -8.80 -1.41
N GLN A 161 2.43 -8.78 -1.09
CA GLN A 161 1.51 -9.91 -1.31
C GLN A 161 1.38 -10.25 -2.80
N GLY A 162 1.48 -9.24 -3.67
CA GLY A 162 1.38 -9.41 -5.11
C GLY A 162 -0.03 -9.68 -5.64
N ILE A 163 -1.01 -9.78 -4.77
CA ILE A 163 -2.45 -9.99 -5.06
C ILE A 163 -3.29 -9.18 -4.10
N ILE A 164 -4.53 -8.87 -4.49
CA ILE A 164 -5.49 -8.22 -3.59
C ILE A 164 -6.03 -9.26 -2.61
N ARG A 165 -6.01 -8.94 -1.32
CA ARG A 165 -6.53 -9.76 -0.23
C ARG A 165 -7.42 -8.93 0.68
N PRO A 166 -8.46 -9.51 1.30
CA PRO A 166 -9.22 -8.81 2.35
C PRO A 166 -8.29 -8.27 3.46
N PRO A 167 -8.58 -7.12 4.08
CA PRO A 167 -7.71 -6.48 5.09
C PRO A 167 -7.36 -7.39 6.26
N HIS A 168 -8.28 -8.28 6.63
CA HIS A 168 -8.13 -9.19 7.77
C HIS A 168 -7.66 -10.60 7.40
N TYR A 169 -7.18 -10.80 6.15
CA TYR A 169 -6.61 -12.07 5.74
C TYR A 169 -5.33 -12.36 6.52
N ARG A 170 -5.26 -13.49 7.20
CA ARG A 170 -4.11 -13.95 8.00
C ARG A 170 -3.79 -15.42 7.71
N PRO A 171 -2.52 -15.82 7.81
CA PRO A 171 -1.34 -14.95 7.98
C PRO A 171 -1.07 -14.10 6.74
N VAL A 172 -0.38 -12.96 6.94
CA VAL A 172 0.08 -12.14 5.81
C VAL A 172 1.26 -12.84 5.13
N GLU A 173 1.10 -13.15 3.85
CA GLU A 173 2.11 -13.87 3.05
C GLU A 173 2.70 -12.96 1.98
N PHE A 174 4.03 -12.95 1.86
CA PHE A 174 4.76 -12.14 0.89
C PHE A 174 5.40 -12.97 -0.21
N GLN A 175 5.47 -12.38 -1.40
CA GLN A 175 6.41 -12.76 -2.43
C GLN A 175 7.82 -12.26 -2.06
N THR A 176 8.84 -12.96 -2.52
CA THR A 176 10.24 -12.64 -2.17
C THR A 176 10.80 -11.35 -2.80
N GLY A 177 9.98 -10.65 -3.59
CA GLY A 177 10.40 -9.45 -4.35
C GLY A 177 10.87 -8.30 -3.47
N LEU A 178 10.17 -8.05 -2.34
CA LEU A 178 10.57 -6.99 -1.40
C LEU A 178 11.95 -7.29 -0.78
N ALA A 179 12.16 -8.51 -0.29
CA ALA A 179 13.46 -8.92 0.26
C ALA A 179 14.57 -8.89 -0.79
N TYR A 180 14.27 -9.27 -2.05
CA TYR A 180 15.21 -9.14 -3.16
C TYR A 180 15.66 -7.69 -3.37
N ILE A 181 14.69 -6.74 -3.42
CA ILE A 181 14.99 -5.32 -3.60
C ILE A 181 15.81 -4.80 -2.41
N ALA A 182 15.42 -5.13 -1.18
CA ALA A 182 16.13 -4.71 0.03
C ALA A 182 17.59 -5.17 0.04
N GLN A 183 17.85 -6.48 -0.21
CA GLN A 183 19.21 -7.02 -0.27
C GLN A 183 20.06 -6.36 -1.36
N ASN A 184 19.50 -6.13 -2.55
CA ASN A 184 20.26 -5.51 -3.63
C ASN A 184 20.43 -3.99 -3.40
N ALA A 185 19.51 -3.33 -2.71
CA ALA A 185 19.69 -1.96 -2.25
C ALA A 185 20.87 -1.85 -1.27
N VAL A 186 20.97 -2.77 -0.29
CA VAL A 186 22.13 -2.81 0.62
C VAL A 186 23.44 -3.06 -0.15
N LYS A 187 23.46 -4.01 -1.09
CA LYS A 187 24.65 -4.25 -1.94
C LYS A 187 25.09 -3.00 -2.70
N LYS A 188 24.14 -2.20 -3.15
CA LYS A 188 24.41 -1.01 -3.99
C LYS A 188 24.66 0.26 -3.20
N TYR A 189 23.94 0.45 -2.09
CA TYR A 189 23.91 1.71 -1.32
C TYR A 189 24.39 1.55 0.13
N GLY A 190 24.76 0.34 0.55
CA GLY A 190 25.26 0.02 1.89
C GLY A 190 24.14 -0.17 2.93
N LYS A 191 22.98 0.44 2.74
CA LYS A 191 21.87 0.41 3.71
C LYS A 191 20.54 0.71 3.03
N VAL A 192 19.43 0.31 3.67
CA VAL A 192 18.06 0.64 3.23
C VAL A 192 17.11 0.71 4.44
N ASN A 193 16.17 1.65 4.42
CA ASN A 193 15.06 1.70 5.36
C ASN A 193 13.85 0.98 4.76
N LEU A 194 13.20 0.13 5.55
CA LEU A 194 11.94 -0.52 5.23
C LEU A 194 10.91 -0.16 6.30
N ILE A 195 9.75 0.33 5.90
CA ILE A 195 8.71 0.75 6.84
C ILE A 195 7.40 0.08 6.47
N PRO A 196 6.85 -0.79 7.34
CA PRO A 196 5.51 -1.34 7.15
C PRO A 196 4.46 -0.26 7.37
N VAL A 197 3.43 -0.23 6.53
CA VAL A 197 2.32 0.72 6.61
C VAL A 197 1.01 -0.04 6.62
N GLY A 198 0.31 -0.04 7.74
CA GLY A 198 -1.06 -0.54 7.84
C GLY A 198 -2.03 0.42 7.17
N VAL A 199 -2.99 -0.13 6.42
CA VAL A 199 -4.07 0.64 5.78
C VAL A 199 -5.38 -0.09 6.00
N ASP A 200 -6.39 0.63 6.48
CA ASP A 200 -7.75 0.13 6.67
C ASP A 200 -8.78 1.15 6.17
N TYR A 201 -9.99 0.66 5.89
CA TYR A 201 -11.12 1.45 5.41
C TYR A 201 -12.33 1.12 6.26
N THR A 202 -12.67 2.02 7.18
CA THR A 202 -13.71 1.75 8.16
C THR A 202 -14.82 2.79 8.13
N PHE A 203 -16.02 2.38 8.57
CA PHE A 203 -17.17 3.27 8.72
C PHE A 203 -17.34 3.60 10.21
N PHE A 204 -17.25 4.88 10.57
CA PHE A 204 -17.59 5.33 11.93
C PHE A 204 -19.00 5.95 11.95
N ARG A 205 -19.11 7.21 11.58
CA ARG A 205 -20.37 7.97 11.74
C ARG A 205 -21.01 8.43 10.44
N ASP A 206 -20.23 8.52 9.37
CA ASP A 206 -20.72 8.93 8.05
C ASP A 206 -21.00 7.68 7.20
N ASN A 207 -21.81 7.83 6.17
CA ASN A 207 -22.04 6.78 5.17
C ASN A 207 -20.88 6.63 4.20
N ARG A 208 -19.87 7.45 4.31
CA ARG A 208 -18.57 7.33 3.62
C ARG A 208 -17.56 6.73 4.59
N PRO A 209 -16.73 5.79 4.14
CA PRO A 209 -15.67 5.25 4.98
C PRO A 209 -14.60 6.31 5.27
N GLU A 210 -13.84 6.08 6.32
CA GLU A 210 -12.59 6.79 6.61
C GLU A 210 -11.39 5.92 6.22
N VAL A 211 -10.34 6.56 5.75
CA VAL A 211 -9.05 5.91 5.52
C VAL A 211 -8.24 6.01 6.81
N MET A 212 -7.79 4.87 7.30
CA MET A 212 -6.95 4.76 8.50
C MET A 212 -5.57 4.25 8.11
N VAL A 213 -4.53 4.96 8.51
CA VAL A 213 -3.13 4.62 8.18
C VAL A 213 -2.28 4.62 9.43
N LYS A 214 -1.48 3.57 9.60
CA LYS A 214 -0.50 3.46 10.68
C LYS A 214 0.87 3.11 10.13
N PHE A 215 1.87 3.97 10.40
CA PHE A 215 3.26 3.67 10.08
C PHE A 215 3.86 2.83 11.21
N GLY A 216 4.42 1.69 10.87
CA GLY A 216 5.17 0.89 11.81
C GLY A 216 6.61 1.36 11.96
N GLU A 217 7.35 0.70 12.84
CA GLU A 217 8.75 1.01 13.11
C GLU A 217 9.63 0.84 11.88
N THR A 218 10.61 1.71 11.74
CA THR A 218 11.58 1.64 10.65
C THR A 218 12.56 0.49 10.87
N ILE A 219 12.54 -0.45 9.93
CA ILE A 219 13.47 -1.58 9.87
C ILE A 219 14.68 -1.15 9.04
N LYS A 220 15.85 -1.04 9.66
CA LYS A 220 17.11 -0.73 8.98
C LYS A 220 17.80 -2.03 8.56
N LEU A 221 18.09 -2.20 7.28
CA LEU A 221 18.87 -3.31 6.77
C LEU A 221 20.24 -2.80 6.30
N THR A 222 21.32 -3.39 6.84
CA THR A 222 22.72 -3.07 6.49
C THR A 222 23.48 -4.31 6.03
N ASP A 223 22.93 -5.50 6.25
CA ASP A 223 23.51 -6.76 5.83
C ASP A 223 22.78 -7.33 4.62
N SER A 224 23.46 -7.50 3.51
CA SER A 224 22.91 -8.10 2.28
C SER A 224 22.94 -9.63 2.26
N THR A 225 23.56 -10.26 3.27
CA THR A 225 23.74 -11.73 3.33
C THR A 225 22.61 -12.46 4.01
N VAL A 226 21.64 -11.72 4.58
CA VAL A 226 20.47 -12.31 5.26
C VAL A 226 19.75 -13.34 4.36
N ASN A 227 19.28 -14.42 4.97
CA ASN A 227 18.48 -15.41 4.24
C ASN A 227 17.20 -14.76 3.69
N ARG A 228 17.06 -14.74 2.36
CA ARG A 228 15.94 -14.05 1.70
C ARG A 228 14.58 -14.58 2.14
N LYS A 229 14.44 -15.89 2.31
CA LYS A 229 13.15 -16.52 2.67
C LYS A 229 12.76 -16.17 4.10
N GLU A 230 13.69 -16.25 5.03
CA GLU A 230 13.48 -15.88 6.44
C GLU A 230 13.21 -14.39 6.58
N TYR A 231 13.96 -13.57 5.85
CA TYR A 231 13.75 -12.13 5.86
C TYR A 231 12.40 -11.73 5.24
N THR A 232 11.94 -12.43 4.20
CA THR A 232 10.59 -12.24 3.64
C THR A 232 9.53 -12.53 4.69
N HIS A 233 9.70 -13.61 5.47
CA HIS A 233 8.75 -13.95 6.55
C HIS A 233 8.78 -12.91 7.68
N PHE A 234 9.95 -12.45 8.07
CA PHE A 234 10.11 -11.38 9.05
C PHE A 234 9.39 -10.09 8.63
N LEU A 235 9.55 -9.65 7.38
CA LEU A 235 8.87 -8.47 6.85
C LEU A 235 7.35 -8.66 6.78
N ALA A 236 6.89 -9.86 6.43
CA ALA A 236 5.46 -10.18 6.42
C ALA A 236 4.86 -10.09 7.84
N LYS A 237 5.56 -10.63 8.83
CA LYS A 237 5.12 -10.56 10.23
C LYS A 237 5.15 -9.12 10.76
N SER A 238 6.13 -8.32 10.36
CA SER A 238 6.19 -6.89 10.72
C SER A 238 4.98 -6.12 10.20
N LEU A 239 4.56 -6.37 8.95
CA LEU A 239 3.34 -5.76 8.40
C LEU A 239 2.08 -6.27 9.11
N GLU A 240 2.00 -7.58 9.35
CA GLU A 240 0.87 -8.19 10.07
C GLU A 240 0.67 -7.51 11.44
N ASN A 241 1.75 -7.34 12.21
CA ASN A 241 1.69 -6.69 13.52
C ASN A 241 1.17 -5.25 13.44
N VAL A 242 1.58 -4.49 12.42
CA VAL A 242 1.09 -3.10 12.21
C VAL A 242 -0.39 -3.10 11.84
N CYS A 243 -0.82 -4.02 10.97
CA CYS A 243 -2.22 -4.13 10.58
C CYS A 243 -3.10 -4.56 11.76
N ASP A 244 -2.63 -5.48 12.60
CA ASP A 244 -3.36 -5.94 13.78
C ASP A 244 -3.45 -4.83 14.84
N SER A 245 -2.37 -4.09 15.07
CA SER A 245 -2.37 -2.91 15.94
C SER A 245 -3.31 -1.80 15.43
N LEU A 246 -3.36 -1.58 14.10
CA LEU A 246 -4.30 -0.63 13.51
C LEU A 246 -5.76 -1.09 13.72
N ALA A 247 -6.05 -2.38 13.51
CA ALA A 247 -7.37 -2.93 13.72
C ALA A 247 -7.80 -2.86 15.19
N GLU A 248 -6.87 -3.03 16.13
CA GLU A 248 -7.10 -2.85 17.56
C GLU A 248 -7.44 -1.39 17.90
N ASP A 249 -6.66 -0.42 17.40
CA ASP A 249 -6.96 1.01 17.59
C ASP A 249 -8.35 1.37 17.09
N ILE A 250 -8.74 0.86 15.91
CA ILE A 250 -10.06 1.09 15.30
C ILE A 250 -11.17 0.48 16.17
N SER A 251 -10.99 -0.76 16.61
CA SER A 251 -12.01 -1.51 17.37
C SER A 251 -12.28 -0.92 18.74
N HIS A 252 -11.28 -0.36 19.38
CA HIS A 252 -11.39 0.29 20.70
C HIS A 252 -11.62 1.80 20.63
N GLY A 253 -11.64 2.38 19.42
CA GLY A 253 -11.82 3.82 19.22
C GLY A 253 -10.60 4.65 19.63
N HIS A 254 -9.42 4.07 19.72
CA HIS A 254 -8.17 4.74 20.06
C HIS A 254 -7.61 5.52 18.85
N ILE A 255 -8.37 6.53 18.41
CA ILE A 255 -8.06 7.31 17.20
C ILE A 255 -7.82 8.79 17.48
N ASP A 256 -7.80 9.19 18.76
CA ASP A 256 -7.63 10.59 19.17
C ASP A 256 -6.27 11.15 18.78
N ASP A 257 -5.22 10.32 18.87
CA ASP A 257 -3.85 10.68 18.52
C ASP A 257 -3.58 10.63 17.00
N TYR A 258 -4.57 10.22 16.20
CA TYR A 258 -4.43 10.17 14.77
C TYR A 258 -4.51 11.56 14.16
N LYS A 259 -3.48 11.96 13.43
CA LYS A 259 -3.47 13.18 12.64
C LYS A 259 -4.46 13.08 11.48
N ILE A 260 -5.05 14.20 11.12
CA ILE A 260 -6.07 14.28 10.07
C ILE A 260 -5.45 14.95 8.84
N LEU A 261 -5.33 14.22 7.73
CA LEU A 261 -4.92 14.78 6.44
C LEU A 261 -6.05 15.62 5.83
N PHE A 262 -7.27 15.12 5.90
CA PHE A 262 -8.51 15.86 5.61
C PHE A 262 -9.70 15.23 6.34
N LYS A 263 -10.74 16.05 6.57
CA LYS A 263 -12.04 15.62 7.08
C LYS A 263 -13.13 16.43 6.38
N GLN A 264 -14.15 15.74 5.90
CA GLN A 264 -15.28 16.37 5.21
C GLN A 264 -16.32 16.85 6.21
N HIS A 265 -17.07 17.83 5.82
CA HIS A 265 -18.25 18.23 6.58
C HIS A 265 -19.39 17.23 6.37
N LEU A 266 -20.17 17.01 7.41
CA LEU A 266 -21.43 16.28 7.29
C LEU A 266 -22.32 17.00 6.26
N LYS A 267 -22.94 16.26 5.36
CA LYS A 267 -23.91 16.79 4.43
C LYS A 267 -25.08 17.42 5.20
N TRP A 268 -25.65 18.50 4.70
CA TRP A 268 -26.69 19.28 5.39
C TRP A 268 -27.88 18.43 5.88
N TYR A 269 -28.34 17.46 5.09
CA TYR A 269 -29.43 16.56 5.47
C TYR A 269 -29.05 15.64 6.64
N ARG A 270 -27.77 15.22 6.77
CA ARG A 270 -27.29 14.47 7.92
C ARG A 270 -27.28 15.31 9.20
N ARG A 271 -26.98 16.59 9.11
CA ARG A 271 -27.07 17.51 10.24
C ARG A 271 -28.51 17.64 10.73
N ILE A 272 -29.48 17.71 9.80
CA ILE A 272 -30.91 17.74 10.12
C ILE A 272 -31.33 16.40 10.75
N GLU A 273 -30.96 15.28 10.16
CA GLU A 273 -31.25 13.94 10.68
C GLU A 273 -30.72 13.76 12.11
N GLN A 274 -29.49 14.19 12.41
CA GLN A 274 -28.94 14.15 13.76
C GLN A 274 -29.73 15.01 14.75
N ARG A 275 -30.18 16.22 14.32
CA ARG A 275 -31.01 17.09 15.14
C ARG A 275 -32.41 16.49 15.41
N LEU A 276 -32.99 15.85 14.41
CA LEU A 276 -34.33 15.29 14.53
C LEU A 276 -34.37 13.99 15.35
N LYS A 277 -33.37 13.16 15.21
CA LYS A 277 -33.33 11.87 15.90
C LYS A 277 -32.92 11.96 17.36
N ARG A 278 -32.44 13.13 17.86
CA ARG A 278 -31.89 13.31 19.22
C ARG A 278 -30.98 12.13 19.63
N ILE A 279 -30.29 11.53 18.68
CA ILE A 279 -29.37 10.44 18.95
C ILE A 279 -28.11 11.10 19.50
N ASP A 280 -28.00 11.11 20.82
CA ASP A 280 -26.73 11.26 21.50
C ASP A 280 -25.90 10.01 21.17
N LEU A 281 -25.28 10.03 19.98
CA LEU A 281 -24.23 9.05 19.72
C LEU A 281 -23.11 9.35 20.72
N PRO A 282 -22.66 8.33 21.47
CA PRO A 282 -21.55 8.50 22.38
C PRO A 282 -20.41 9.18 21.62
N PRO A 283 -19.69 10.12 22.24
CA PRO A 283 -18.53 10.70 21.62
C PRO A 283 -17.61 9.53 21.24
N VAL A 284 -17.38 9.34 19.92
CA VAL A 284 -16.16 8.69 19.52
C VAL A 284 -15.13 9.74 19.87
N SER A 285 -14.30 9.42 20.84
CA SER A 285 -13.19 10.24 21.25
C SER A 285 -12.49 10.77 19.98
N GLY A 286 -12.27 12.06 19.90
CA GLY A 286 -11.60 12.69 18.75
C GLY A 286 -12.48 13.20 17.59
N VAL A 287 -13.76 13.47 17.79
CA VAL A 287 -14.61 14.17 16.79
C VAL A 287 -15.12 15.51 17.29
#